data_f09c4a145ece0cc88b441dba8e56b99a
#
_entry.id   f09c4a145ece0cc88b441dba8e56b99a
#
_cell.length_a   1.000
_cell.length_b   1.000
_cell.length_c   1.000
_cell.angle_alpha   90.00
_cell.angle_beta   90.00
_cell.angle_gamma   90.00
#
_symmetry.space_group_name_H-M   'P 1'
#
loop_
_entity.id
_entity.type
_entity.pdbx_description
1 polymer ?
#
loop_
_entity_poly.entity_id
_entity_poly.type
_entity_poly.pdbx_seq_one_letter_code
_entity_poly.pdbx_strand_id
1 'polypeptide(L)'
;MKKTLFLIFIPYFNVIIFGQDVVIKGQFWSNSLYSDDALKGQSSFETQLGYIPTFSYIRYLSDEKLFDIEWAYRLNRIYSGDALFSSAEKAYRGWVRYSSNKVEARLGLQKIAFGPAQMLRPTSWFDTIDLRDPTGQTDGVEAFRLRVFPSNSLSVWTWVINSNSDTLSYGGRLEITTSGGDWGLTLHQDPVKSRKQVGLLPIFMSESNTRAAIDYRYDGIMGFWFEGASLFSSVDYHSNYDLYNLLTLGGDFTFPISNGILVMIESMQIYGNTRTNYNIASKEAIEHTYTVFMASMPVGLLHRFMAIAQLDWQSKRTYYYWHWAITYDRLSLNFSLFSNPKRVDYALAEEYLPTSLAGFGNGLQFTLIYNH
;
A
#
# COMPACT_ATOMS: atom_id res chain seq x y z
N MET A 1 -41.01 -3.08 -9.28
CA MET A 1 -39.78 -2.97 -10.09
C MET A 1 -39.66 -1.54 -10.60
N LYS A 2 -38.92 -0.68 -9.90
CA LYS A 2 -38.59 0.68 -10.40
C LYS A 2 -37.18 0.60 -10.93
N LYS A 3 -37.02 0.60 -12.25
CA LYS A 3 -35.71 0.77 -12.92
C LYS A 3 -35.28 2.22 -12.71
N THR A 4 -34.36 2.44 -11.78
CA THR A 4 -33.72 3.73 -11.63
C THR A 4 -32.61 3.80 -12.67
N LEU A 5 -32.91 4.51 -13.75
CA LEU A 5 -31.95 4.85 -14.80
C LEU A 5 -30.93 5.82 -14.16
N PHE A 6 -29.74 5.36 -13.86
CA PHE A 6 -28.65 6.23 -13.45
C PHE A 6 -28.13 6.94 -14.71
N LEU A 7 -28.64 8.14 -14.94
CA LEU A 7 -28.04 9.10 -15.85
C LEU A 7 -26.64 9.45 -15.29
N ILE A 8 -25.59 8.99 -15.98
CA ILE A 8 -24.21 9.46 -15.74
C ILE A 8 -24.20 10.92 -16.21
N PHE A 9 -24.45 11.82 -15.29
CA PHE A 9 -24.13 13.23 -15.47
C PHE A 9 -22.59 13.30 -15.38
N ILE A 10 -21.92 13.31 -16.52
CA ILE A 10 -20.55 13.83 -16.60
C ILE A 10 -20.74 15.35 -16.55
N PRO A 11 -20.48 16.01 -15.42
CA PRO A 11 -20.48 17.45 -15.41
C PRO A 11 -19.28 17.90 -16.27
N TYR A 12 -19.56 18.47 -17.41
CA TYR A 12 -18.63 19.39 -18.06
C TYR A 12 -18.46 20.59 -17.09
N PHE A 13 -17.64 20.39 -16.08
CA PHE A 13 -17.12 21.52 -15.32
C PHE A 13 -16.15 22.24 -16.23
N ASN A 14 -16.64 23.29 -16.89
CA ASN A 14 -15.77 24.35 -17.34
C ASN A 14 -15.00 24.81 -16.10
N VAL A 15 -13.70 24.48 -16.03
CA VAL A 15 -12.80 24.98 -15.03
C VAL A 15 -12.80 26.49 -15.16
N ILE A 16 -13.59 27.16 -14.33
CA ILE A 16 -13.43 28.58 -14.10
C ILE A 16 -12.05 28.67 -13.49
N ILE A 17 -11.08 29.20 -14.25
CA ILE A 17 -9.72 29.47 -13.85
C ILE A 17 -9.78 30.57 -12.76
N PHE A 18 -10.09 30.17 -11.54
CA PHE A 18 -9.65 30.91 -10.38
C PHE A 18 -8.15 30.67 -10.29
N GLY A 19 -7.36 31.71 -10.38
CA GLY A 19 -5.91 31.78 -10.40
C GLY A 19 -5.12 30.50 -10.09
N GLN A 20 -3.87 30.44 -10.38
CA GLN A 20 -2.97 29.26 -10.31
C GLN A 20 -2.98 28.46 -8.98
N ASP A 21 -3.80 28.85 -8.02
CA ASP A 21 -3.78 28.39 -6.63
C ASP A 21 -4.77 27.24 -6.34
N VAL A 22 -5.79 27.01 -7.19
CA VAL A 22 -6.84 26.00 -6.97
C VAL A 22 -6.83 24.96 -8.08
N VAL A 23 -6.75 23.69 -7.70
CA VAL A 23 -6.83 22.57 -8.63
C VAL A 23 -7.94 21.62 -8.18
N ILE A 24 -8.86 21.34 -9.11
CA ILE A 24 -9.89 20.31 -8.95
C ILE A 24 -9.55 19.18 -9.90
N LYS A 25 -9.38 17.98 -9.38
CA LYS A 25 -9.08 16.79 -10.13
C LYS A 25 -9.86 15.61 -9.57
N GLY A 26 -9.91 14.52 -10.30
CA GLY A 26 -10.55 13.31 -9.80
C GLY A 26 -10.04 12.07 -10.51
N GLN A 27 -10.18 10.94 -9.84
CA GLN A 27 -9.93 9.62 -10.41
C GLN A 27 -11.23 8.82 -10.34
N PHE A 28 -11.76 8.45 -11.49
CA PHE A 28 -12.82 7.45 -11.61
C PHE A 28 -12.20 6.11 -12.02
N TRP A 29 -12.69 5.00 -11.46
CA TRP A 29 -12.32 3.67 -11.91
C TRP A 29 -13.52 2.73 -11.97
N SER A 30 -13.44 1.81 -12.92
CA SER A 30 -14.32 0.66 -13.03
C SER A 30 -13.48 -0.58 -13.15
N ASN A 31 -13.66 -1.52 -12.24
CA ASN A 31 -12.96 -2.80 -12.22
C ASN A 31 -13.95 -3.94 -12.37
N SER A 32 -13.70 -4.84 -13.30
CA SER A 32 -14.46 -6.07 -13.51
C SER A 32 -13.53 -7.26 -13.31
N LEU A 33 -13.86 -8.13 -12.39
CA LEU A 33 -13.05 -9.25 -11.93
C LEU A 33 -13.85 -10.55 -12.08
N TYR A 34 -13.22 -11.56 -12.65
CA TYR A 34 -13.69 -12.94 -12.68
C TYR A 34 -12.71 -13.85 -11.96
N SER A 35 -13.20 -14.79 -11.16
CA SER A 35 -12.39 -15.87 -10.57
C SER A 35 -13.15 -17.19 -10.57
N ASP A 36 -12.42 -18.30 -10.78
CA ASP A 36 -12.94 -19.67 -10.71
C ASP A 36 -13.09 -20.20 -9.27
N ASP A 37 -12.73 -19.39 -8.25
CA ASP A 37 -12.74 -19.75 -6.83
C ASP A 37 -13.72 -18.89 -6.01
N ALA A 38 -14.95 -18.74 -6.51
CA ALA A 38 -16.02 -18.08 -5.78
C ALA A 38 -16.54 -18.94 -4.63
N LEU A 39 -16.91 -18.30 -3.50
CA LEU A 39 -17.56 -18.96 -2.38
C LEU A 39 -18.95 -19.48 -2.78
N LYS A 40 -19.44 -20.48 -2.03
CA LYS A 40 -20.79 -21.03 -2.25
C LYS A 40 -21.86 -19.92 -2.14
N GLY A 41 -22.59 -19.71 -3.23
CA GLY A 41 -23.60 -18.64 -3.34
C GLY A 41 -23.07 -17.26 -3.72
N GLN A 42 -21.78 -17.10 -3.90
CA GLN A 42 -21.16 -15.90 -4.46
C GLN A 42 -21.09 -16.02 -5.98
N SER A 43 -21.29 -14.89 -6.70
CA SER A 43 -21.03 -14.85 -8.14
C SER A 43 -19.53 -14.98 -8.41
N SER A 44 -19.14 -15.69 -9.47
CA SER A 44 -17.76 -15.72 -9.97
C SER A 44 -17.35 -14.39 -10.63
N PHE A 45 -18.24 -13.41 -10.69
CA PHE A 45 -18.02 -12.11 -11.29
C PHE A 45 -18.28 -11.00 -10.27
N GLU A 46 -17.29 -10.11 -10.10
CA GLU A 46 -17.31 -8.96 -9.20
C GLU A 46 -17.07 -7.69 -10.02
N THR A 47 -17.87 -6.65 -9.79
CA THR A 47 -17.68 -5.34 -10.40
C THR A 47 -17.51 -4.30 -9.31
N GLN A 48 -16.45 -3.50 -9.41
CA GLN A 48 -16.21 -2.38 -8.53
C GLN A 48 -16.28 -1.07 -9.31
N LEU A 49 -16.99 -0.11 -8.77
CA LEU A 49 -17.05 1.26 -9.28
C LEU A 49 -16.59 2.21 -8.20
N GLY A 50 -15.74 3.15 -8.54
CA GLY A 50 -15.29 4.12 -7.56
C GLY A 50 -14.92 5.47 -8.16
N TYR A 51 -14.91 6.48 -7.28
CA TYR A 51 -14.54 7.85 -7.63
C TYR A 51 -13.87 8.54 -6.45
N ILE A 52 -12.79 9.26 -6.72
CA ILE A 52 -12.09 10.10 -5.74
C ILE A 52 -12.02 11.52 -6.31
N PRO A 53 -13.00 12.40 -6.00
CA PRO A 53 -12.83 13.83 -6.19
C PRO A 53 -11.74 14.35 -5.27
N THR A 54 -10.88 15.22 -5.80
CA THR A 54 -9.77 15.84 -5.06
C THR A 54 -9.78 17.33 -5.31
N PHE A 55 -9.76 18.09 -4.24
CA PHE A 55 -9.57 19.53 -4.22
C PHE A 55 -8.20 19.85 -3.63
N SER A 56 -7.42 20.68 -4.30
CA SER A 56 -6.12 21.15 -3.82
C SER A 56 -6.03 22.65 -3.94
N TYR A 57 -5.47 23.30 -2.91
CA TYR A 57 -5.15 24.72 -2.91
C TYR A 57 -3.69 24.91 -2.55
N ILE A 58 -2.94 25.69 -3.33
CA ILE A 58 -1.53 25.95 -3.11
C ILE A 58 -1.33 27.46 -3.09
N ARG A 59 -0.62 27.97 -2.08
CA ARG A 59 -0.23 29.37 -1.97
C ARG A 59 1.26 29.49 -1.68
N TYR A 60 1.97 30.15 -2.56
CA TYR A 60 3.36 30.54 -2.34
C TYR A 60 3.41 31.77 -1.43
N LEU A 61 4.09 31.62 -0.30
CA LEU A 61 4.32 32.71 0.66
C LEU A 61 5.59 33.48 0.33
N SER A 62 6.56 32.81 -0.30
CA SER A 62 7.78 33.34 -0.89
C SER A 62 8.35 32.31 -1.85
N ASP A 63 9.48 32.59 -2.51
CA ASP A 63 10.15 31.64 -3.42
C ASP A 63 10.53 30.32 -2.75
N GLU A 64 10.73 30.31 -1.43
CA GLU A 64 11.14 29.13 -0.66
C GLU A 64 10.06 28.59 0.28
N LYS A 65 8.89 29.21 0.35
CA LYS A 65 7.84 28.85 1.33
C LYS A 65 6.50 28.71 0.66
N LEU A 66 5.82 27.63 0.96
CA LEU A 66 4.47 27.38 0.48
C LEU A 66 3.55 26.87 1.60
N PHE A 67 2.29 27.14 1.43
CA PHE A 67 1.20 26.58 2.21
C PHE A 67 0.25 25.90 1.24
N ASP A 68 -0.16 24.67 1.53
CA ASP A 68 -1.12 23.96 0.71
C ASP A 68 -2.09 23.11 1.53
N ILE A 69 -3.23 22.86 0.91
CA ILE A 69 -4.31 22.05 1.45
C ILE A 69 -4.72 21.04 0.38
N GLU A 70 -4.97 19.82 0.79
CA GLU A 70 -5.62 18.82 -0.06
C GLU A 70 -6.78 18.19 0.68
N TRP A 71 -7.91 18.04 -0.01
CA TRP A 71 -9.05 17.29 0.44
C TRP A 71 -9.51 16.34 -0.67
N ALA A 72 -9.73 15.08 -0.29
CA ALA A 72 -10.26 14.05 -1.20
C ALA A 72 -11.17 13.10 -0.46
N TYR A 73 -12.22 12.64 -1.14
CA TYR A 73 -13.22 11.75 -0.60
C TYR A 73 -13.36 10.53 -1.51
N ARG A 74 -13.36 9.32 -0.94
CA ARG A 74 -13.45 8.07 -1.70
C ARG A 74 -14.86 7.53 -1.65
N LEU A 75 -15.45 7.36 -2.82
CA LEU A 75 -16.69 6.66 -3.07
C LEU A 75 -16.37 5.33 -3.73
N ASN A 76 -16.85 4.23 -3.17
CA ASN A 76 -16.60 2.88 -3.71
C ASN A 76 -17.83 2.00 -3.54
N ARG A 77 -18.17 1.24 -4.59
CA ARG A 77 -19.24 0.25 -4.59
C ARG A 77 -18.75 -1.02 -5.25
N ILE A 78 -19.03 -2.15 -4.61
CA ILE A 78 -18.67 -3.48 -5.09
C ILE A 78 -19.95 -4.29 -5.26
N TYR A 79 -20.09 -4.90 -6.43
CA TYR A 79 -21.20 -5.78 -6.77
C TYR A 79 -20.68 -7.20 -6.99
N SER A 80 -21.38 -8.19 -6.46
CA SER A 80 -21.17 -9.61 -6.77
C SER A 80 -22.33 -10.07 -7.67
N GLY A 81 -22.05 -10.26 -8.96
CA GLY A 81 -23.10 -10.32 -9.97
C GLY A 81 -23.94 -9.05 -9.98
N ASP A 82 -25.27 -9.18 -9.85
CA ASP A 82 -26.20 -8.05 -9.82
C ASP A 82 -26.46 -7.50 -8.39
N ALA A 83 -25.93 -8.14 -7.35
CA ALA A 83 -26.16 -7.75 -5.97
C ALA A 83 -25.09 -6.76 -5.48
N LEU A 84 -25.52 -5.66 -4.82
CA LEU A 84 -24.60 -4.78 -4.11
C LEU A 84 -24.03 -5.53 -2.91
N PHE A 85 -22.72 -5.81 -2.96
CA PHE A 85 -22.00 -6.54 -1.94
C PHE A 85 -21.43 -5.63 -0.86
N SER A 86 -20.86 -4.48 -1.26
CA SER A 86 -20.27 -3.52 -0.33
C SER A 86 -20.38 -2.10 -0.88
N SER A 87 -20.55 -1.14 0.02
CA SER A 87 -20.49 0.28 -0.28
C SER A 87 -19.62 0.95 0.78
N ALA A 88 -18.63 1.71 0.36
CA ALA A 88 -17.75 2.44 1.24
C ALA A 88 -17.65 3.90 0.81
N GLU A 89 -17.87 4.79 1.75
CA GLU A 89 -17.75 6.23 1.59
C GLU A 89 -16.89 6.75 2.75
N LYS A 90 -15.68 7.24 2.42
CA LYS A 90 -14.75 7.69 3.45
C LYS A 90 -13.87 8.84 2.98
N ALA A 91 -13.41 9.67 3.94
CA ALA A 91 -12.33 10.59 3.69
C ALA A 91 -11.10 9.80 3.19
N TYR A 92 -10.47 10.29 2.11
CA TYR A 92 -9.31 9.65 1.50
C TYR A 92 -8.04 10.44 1.75
N ARG A 93 -8.14 11.78 1.71
CA ARG A 93 -7.12 12.75 2.12
C ARG A 93 -7.83 13.94 2.76
N GLY A 94 -7.13 14.59 3.68
CA GLY A 94 -7.66 15.78 4.35
C GLY A 94 -6.57 16.37 5.20
N TRP A 95 -5.65 17.15 4.59
CA TRP A 95 -4.49 17.66 5.29
C TRP A 95 -4.17 19.10 4.87
N VAL A 96 -3.49 19.79 5.78
CA VAL A 96 -2.84 21.08 5.53
C VAL A 96 -1.34 20.91 5.71
N ARG A 97 -0.54 21.63 4.88
CA ARG A 97 0.91 21.57 4.92
C ARG A 97 1.53 22.97 4.84
N TYR A 98 2.53 23.19 5.65
CA TYR A 98 3.52 24.23 5.47
C TYR A 98 4.84 23.61 5.06
N SER A 99 5.49 24.16 4.05
CA SER A 99 6.77 23.66 3.56
C SER A 99 7.73 24.82 3.29
N SER A 100 8.99 24.61 3.65
CA SER A 100 10.13 25.47 3.34
C SER A 100 11.36 24.60 3.05
N ASN A 101 12.48 25.21 2.65
CA ASN A 101 13.73 24.49 2.38
C ASN A 101 14.27 23.72 3.59
N LYS A 102 13.88 24.09 4.82
CA LYS A 102 14.39 23.47 6.06
C LYS A 102 13.37 22.66 6.83
N VAL A 103 12.08 22.91 6.61
CA VAL A 103 11.02 22.32 7.43
C VAL A 103 9.77 22.06 6.59
N GLU A 104 9.19 20.89 6.73
CA GLU A 104 7.83 20.56 6.30
C GLU A 104 7.01 20.14 7.52
N ALA A 105 5.86 20.76 7.75
CA ALA A 105 4.88 20.35 8.74
C ALA A 105 3.56 20.03 8.05
N ARG A 106 2.97 18.87 8.35
CA ARG A 106 1.70 18.44 7.76
C ARG A 106 0.77 17.90 8.84
N LEU A 107 -0.49 18.32 8.81
CA LEU A 107 -1.53 17.91 9.78
C LEU A 107 -2.77 17.39 9.04
N GLY A 108 -3.29 16.26 9.46
CA GLY A 108 -4.53 15.65 8.97
C GLY A 108 -4.34 14.28 8.33
N LEU A 109 -5.37 13.82 7.60
CA LEU A 109 -5.38 12.51 6.94
C LEU A 109 -4.41 12.51 5.73
N GLN A 110 -3.28 11.83 5.88
CA GLN A 110 -2.18 11.86 4.95
C GLN A 110 -1.54 10.48 4.76
N LYS A 111 -0.86 10.30 3.61
CA LYS A 111 -0.02 9.12 3.38
C LYS A 111 1.29 9.28 4.16
N ILE A 112 1.67 8.23 4.88
CA ILE A 112 3.01 8.03 5.45
C ILE A 112 3.51 6.68 4.93
N ALA A 113 4.59 6.70 4.15
CA ALA A 113 5.24 5.52 3.61
C ALA A 113 6.73 5.75 3.55
N PHE A 114 7.51 4.71 3.79
CA PHE A 114 8.96 4.72 3.76
C PHE A 114 9.49 3.31 3.46
N GLY A 115 10.82 3.20 3.30
CA GLY A 115 11.49 1.97 2.91
C GLY A 115 11.59 1.81 1.38
N PRO A 116 12.67 1.17 0.90
CA PRO A 116 12.95 0.97 -0.51
C PRO A 116 12.29 -0.26 -1.14
N ALA A 117 11.85 -1.24 -0.33
CA ALA A 117 11.23 -2.46 -0.83
C ALA A 117 9.93 -2.16 -1.58
N GLN A 118 9.68 -2.87 -2.67
CA GLN A 118 8.61 -2.58 -3.61
C GLN A 118 7.39 -3.48 -3.39
N MET A 119 7.59 -4.76 -3.17
CA MET A 119 6.54 -5.77 -3.01
C MET A 119 6.50 -6.34 -1.59
N LEU A 120 7.66 -6.74 -1.06
CA LEU A 120 7.80 -7.36 0.24
C LEU A 120 8.36 -6.33 1.23
N ARG A 121 7.48 -5.50 1.81
CA ARG A 121 7.80 -4.26 2.51
C ARG A 121 7.67 -4.38 4.04
N PRO A 122 8.76 -4.70 4.80
CA PRO A 122 8.74 -4.78 6.26
C PRO A 122 8.28 -3.51 6.96
N THR A 123 8.50 -2.33 6.35
CA THR A 123 8.12 -1.01 6.91
C THR A 123 6.77 -0.49 6.43
N SER A 124 5.96 -1.29 5.73
CA SER A 124 4.60 -0.95 5.32
C SER A 124 3.64 -0.88 6.53
N TRP A 125 3.91 0.04 7.47
CA TRP A 125 3.16 0.12 8.73
C TRP A 125 1.92 0.99 8.64
N PHE A 126 1.89 1.95 7.73
CA PHE A 126 0.87 3.01 7.65
C PHE A 126 0.26 3.18 6.26
N ASP A 127 0.68 2.38 5.30
CA ASP A 127 0.22 2.45 3.92
C ASP A 127 -0.25 1.07 3.42
N THR A 128 -0.96 1.08 2.30
CA THR A 128 -1.48 -0.11 1.62
C THR A 128 -1.04 -0.13 0.15
N ILE A 129 0.21 0.27 -0.11
CA ILE A 129 0.76 0.31 -1.46
C ILE A 129 0.88 -1.12 -1.99
N ASP A 130 0.27 -1.39 -3.14
CA ASP A 130 0.39 -2.63 -3.89
C ASP A 130 0.68 -2.32 -5.36
N LEU A 131 1.80 -2.81 -5.90
CA LEU A 131 2.17 -2.62 -7.31
C LEU A 131 1.23 -3.30 -8.30
N ARG A 132 0.41 -4.24 -7.83
CA ARG A 132 -0.61 -4.92 -8.64
C ARG A 132 -1.88 -4.10 -8.80
N ASP A 133 -2.10 -3.09 -7.94
CA ASP A 133 -3.24 -2.18 -8.05
C ASP A 133 -2.96 -1.09 -9.09
N PRO A 134 -3.62 -1.14 -10.27
CA PRO A 134 -3.39 -0.14 -11.32
C PRO A 134 -3.92 1.26 -10.95
N THR A 135 -4.77 1.37 -9.92
CA THR A 135 -5.29 2.68 -9.45
C THR A 135 -4.24 3.46 -8.67
N GLY A 136 -3.20 2.79 -8.15
CA GLY A 136 -2.15 3.38 -7.32
C GLY A 136 -2.66 3.95 -5.99
N GLN A 137 -3.85 3.53 -5.56
CA GLN A 137 -4.47 4.02 -4.34
C GLN A 137 -3.79 3.40 -3.11
N THR A 138 -3.68 4.20 -2.05
CA THR A 138 -3.22 3.73 -0.75
C THR A 138 -3.94 4.48 0.35
N ASP A 139 -4.27 3.79 1.41
CA ASP A 139 -4.87 4.42 2.58
C ASP A 139 -3.87 5.38 3.26
N GLY A 140 -4.39 6.27 4.06
CA GLY A 140 -3.63 7.21 4.86
C GLY A 140 -3.94 7.07 6.34
N VAL A 141 -3.22 7.84 7.15
CA VAL A 141 -3.42 7.94 8.59
C VAL A 141 -3.65 9.40 9.00
N GLU A 142 -4.48 9.61 10.02
CA GLU A 142 -4.62 10.93 10.63
C GLU A 142 -3.40 11.20 11.49
N ALA A 143 -2.61 12.19 11.11
CA ALA A 143 -1.33 12.45 11.77
C ALA A 143 -0.95 13.94 11.75
N PHE A 144 -0.18 14.33 12.76
CA PHE A 144 0.75 15.44 12.64
C PHE A 144 2.13 14.87 12.28
N ARG A 145 2.73 15.38 11.21
CA ARG A 145 4.08 15.00 10.76
C ARG A 145 4.94 16.26 10.62
N LEU A 146 6.11 16.24 11.22
CA LEU A 146 7.15 17.24 11.06
C LEU A 146 8.36 16.61 10.41
N ARG A 147 8.90 17.24 9.38
CA ARG A 147 10.15 16.86 8.72
C ARG A 147 11.10 18.05 8.72
N VAL A 148 12.31 17.82 9.17
CA VAL A 148 13.36 18.85 9.25
C VAL A 148 14.52 18.41 8.37
N PHE A 149 15.10 19.34 7.63
CA PHE A 149 16.23 19.14 6.73
C PHE A 149 17.44 19.93 7.25
N PRO A 150 18.24 19.36 8.18
CA PRO A 150 19.43 20.03 8.73
C PRO A 150 20.49 20.29 7.65
N SER A 151 20.59 19.39 6.67
CA SER A 151 21.42 19.51 5.48
C SER A 151 20.75 18.87 4.28
N ASN A 152 21.33 18.98 3.09
CA ASN A 152 20.82 18.33 1.88
C ASN A 152 20.91 16.81 1.92
N SER A 153 21.77 16.26 2.77
CA SER A 153 21.99 14.82 2.93
C SER A 153 21.34 14.23 4.18
N LEU A 154 20.66 15.06 4.99
CA LEU A 154 20.08 14.62 6.26
C LEU A 154 18.64 15.09 6.39
N SER A 155 17.73 14.20 6.68
CA SER A 155 16.35 14.51 6.99
C SER A 155 15.89 13.77 8.26
N VAL A 156 15.19 14.48 9.13
CA VAL A 156 14.64 13.96 10.38
C VAL A 156 13.13 14.13 10.35
N TRP A 157 12.40 13.03 10.51
CA TRP A 157 10.95 13.02 10.58
C TRP A 157 10.49 12.71 11.99
N THR A 158 9.40 13.31 12.40
CA THR A 158 8.64 12.89 13.58
C THR A 158 7.16 12.89 13.24
N TRP A 159 6.41 12.01 13.87
CA TRP A 159 4.97 11.96 13.70
C TRP A 159 4.26 11.54 14.97
N VAL A 160 3.03 12.03 15.08
CA VAL A 160 2.02 11.55 16.04
C VAL A 160 0.81 11.18 15.24
N ILE A 161 0.34 9.93 15.39
CA ILE A 161 -0.79 9.37 14.64
C ILE A 161 -1.97 9.18 15.61
N ASN A 162 -3.15 9.63 15.20
CA ASN A 162 -4.39 9.33 15.90
C ASN A 162 -4.81 7.89 15.53
N SER A 163 -4.73 7.00 16.49
CA SER A 163 -5.27 5.64 16.36
C SER A 163 -6.74 5.64 16.75
N ASN A 164 -7.58 4.85 16.08
CA ASN A 164 -9.05 4.78 16.29
C ASN A 164 -9.52 4.41 17.72
N SER A 165 -8.65 4.44 18.69
CA SER A 165 -8.88 4.00 20.08
C SER A 165 -8.59 5.08 21.13
N ASP A 166 -8.71 6.34 20.78
CA ASP A 166 -8.40 7.49 21.66
C ASP A 166 -6.95 7.51 22.19
N THR A 167 -6.07 6.73 21.57
CA THR A 167 -4.65 6.67 21.89
C THR A 167 -3.81 7.19 20.74
N LEU A 168 -2.79 7.96 21.08
CA LEU A 168 -1.83 8.50 20.11
C LEU A 168 -0.65 7.53 20.00
N SER A 169 -0.33 7.12 18.78
CA SER A 169 0.93 6.47 18.46
C SER A 169 1.94 7.49 17.92
N TYR A 170 3.21 7.27 18.13
CA TYR A 170 4.23 8.25 17.77
C TYR A 170 5.52 7.58 17.32
N GLY A 171 6.30 8.30 16.55
CA GLY A 171 7.55 7.78 16.04
C GLY A 171 8.40 8.83 15.35
N GLY A 172 9.51 8.36 14.81
CA GLY A 172 10.44 9.18 14.06
C GLY A 172 11.28 8.35 13.09
N ARG A 173 11.86 9.06 12.14
CA ARG A 173 12.74 8.50 11.11
C ARG A 173 13.89 9.45 10.84
N LEU A 174 15.08 8.88 10.73
CA LEU A 174 16.29 9.54 10.26
C LEU A 174 16.60 9.00 8.86
N GLU A 175 16.84 9.90 7.91
CA GLU A 175 17.30 9.55 6.57
C GLU A 175 18.63 10.24 6.28
N ILE A 176 19.58 9.47 5.75
CA ILE A 176 20.92 9.94 5.44
C ILE A 176 21.26 9.50 4.01
N THR A 177 21.50 10.49 3.13
CA THR A 177 21.98 10.26 1.77
C THR A 177 23.50 10.37 1.74
N THR A 178 24.15 9.34 1.23
CA THR A 178 25.62 9.27 1.07
C THR A 178 25.98 8.96 -0.38
N SER A 179 27.25 9.11 -0.76
CA SER A 179 27.72 8.66 -2.07
C SER A 179 27.61 7.15 -2.28
N GLY A 180 27.49 6.38 -1.21
CA GLY A 180 27.34 4.92 -1.23
C GLY A 180 25.87 4.46 -1.13
N GLY A 181 24.90 5.38 -1.10
CA GLY A 181 23.47 5.05 -1.04
C GLY A 181 22.71 5.78 0.09
N ASP A 182 21.42 5.51 0.16
CA ASP A 182 20.48 6.11 1.10
C ASP A 182 20.19 5.17 2.26
N TRP A 183 20.24 5.70 3.48
CA TRP A 183 19.98 4.98 4.72
C TRP A 183 18.75 5.53 5.42
N GLY A 184 17.95 4.65 6.01
CA GLY A 184 16.82 4.99 6.85
C GLY A 184 16.86 4.26 8.20
N LEU A 185 16.58 4.99 9.28
CA LEU A 185 16.36 4.43 10.62
C LEU A 185 15.01 4.89 11.12
N THR A 186 14.15 3.97 11.54
CA THR A 186 12.78 4.27 11.95
C THR A 186 12.47 3.65 13.29
N LEU A 187 11.82 4.42 14.18
CA LEU A 187 11.29 3.96 15.45
C LEU A 187 9.83 4.38 15.56
N HIS A 188 8.99 3.50 16.09
CA HIS A 188 7.57 3.79 16.31
C HIS A 188 7.06 3.07 17.55
N GLN A 189 6.25 3.76 18.35
CA GLN A 189 5.53 3.22 19.49
C GLN A 189 4.03 3.25 19.23
N ASP A 190 3.39 2.09 19.26
CA ASP A 190 1.95 1.92 19.15
C ASP A 190 1.39 1.40 20.48
N PRO A 191 0.68 2.23 21.27
CA PRO A 191 0.16 1.84 22.59
C PRO A 191 -1.17 1.08 22.51
N VAL A 192 -1.72 0.84 21.32
CA VAL A 192 -3.03 0.21 21.13
C VAL A 192 -3.01 -1.24 21.63
N LYS A 193 -3.97 -1.60 22.50
CA LYS A 193 -4.15 -2.95 23.07
C LYS A 193 -5.31 -3.69 22.41
N SER A 194 -5.38 -3.67 21.09
CA SER A 194 -6.39 -4.42 20.33
C SER A 194 -5.71 -5.18 19.19
N ARG A 195 -6.23 -6.37 18.86
CA ARG A 195 -5.68 -7.15 17.74
C ARG A 195 -5.80 -6.36 16.45
N LYS A 196 -4.66 -6.03 15.86
CA LYS A 196 -4.56 -5.22 14.66
C LYS A 196 -3.49 -5.77 13.74
N GLN A 197 -3.81 -5.85 12.47
CA GLN A 197 -2.80 -6.14 11.43
C GLN A 197 -1.89 -4.94 11.25
N VAL A 198 -0.61 -5.20 11.06
CA VAL A 198 0.38 -4.15 10.82
C VAL A 198 0.49 -3.89 9.32
N GLY A 199 -0.17 -2.84 8.85
CA GLY A 199 -0.20 -2.52 7.42
C GLY A 199 -0.75 -3.69 6.58
N LEU A 200 -0.01 -4.08 5.54
CA LEU A 200 -0.30 -5.27 4.72
C LEU A 200 0.51 -6.50 5.15
N LEU A 201 1.30 -6.42 6.21
CA LEU A 201 2.08 -7.54 6.69
C LEU A 201 1.18 -8.66 7.22
N PRO A 202 1.54 -9.93 7.05
CA PRO A 202 0.80 -11.07 7.62
C PRO A 202 1.07 -11.22 9.13
N ILE A 203 1.11 -10.09 9.86
CA ILE A 203 1.46 -9.98 11.28
C ILE A 203 0.34 -9.25 12.00
N PHE A 204 -0.14 -9.86 13.09
CA PHE A 204 -1.13 -9.28 13.97
C PHE A 204 -0.51 -9.03 15.34
N MET A 205 -0.61 -7.78 15.80
CA MET A 205 -0.22 -7.39 17.16
C MET A 205 -1.50 -7.20 17.98
N SER A 206 -1.52 -7.73 19.20
CA SER A 206 -2.67 -7.65 20.11
C SER A 206 -2.44 -6.72 21.30
N GLU A 207 -1.19 -6.28 21.50
CA GLU A 207 -0.75 -5.48 22.63
C GLU A 207 0.03 -4.27 22.15
N SER A 208 0.25 -3.34 23.07
CA SER A 208 1.18 -2.22 22.86
C SER A 208 2.52 -2.72 22.35
N ASN A 209 3.01 -2.11 21.29
CA ASN A 209 4.22 -2.59 20.62
C ASN A 209 5.14 -1.46 20.20
N THR A 210 6.43 -1.78 20.20
CA THR A 210 7.49 -0.94 19.66
C THR A 210 7.98 -1.54 18.35
N ARG A 211 8.17 -0.70 17.34
CA ARG A 211 8.69 -1.08 16.03
C ARG A 211 9.97 -0.33 15.76
N ALA A 212 11.00 -1.06 15.35
CA ALA A 212 12.27 -0.50 14.91
C ALA A 212 12.58 -1.01 13.52
N ALA A 213 13.11 -0.16 12.65
CA ALA A 213 13.51 -0.56 11.32
C ALA A 213 14.77 0.15 10.85
N ILE A 214 15.50 -0.54 10.00
CA ILE A 214 16.64 -0.01 9.26
C ILE A 214 16.44 -0.38 7.79
N ASP A 215 16.72 0.56 6.90
CA ASP A 215 16.67 0.32 5.48
C ASP A 215 17.83 1.01 4.77
N TYR A 216 18.15 0.49 3.58
CA TYR A 216 19.21 0.99 2.74
C TYR A 216 18.87 0.76 1.28
N ARG A 217 19.22 1.72 0.43
CA ARG A 217 19.13 1.63 -1.02
C ARG A 217 20.39 2.17 -1.68
N TYR A 218 20.87 1.41 -2.64
CA TYR A 218 21.92 1.82 -3.57
C TYR A 218 21.36 1.78 -5.00
N ASP A 219 21.53 2.86 -5.72
CA ASP A 219 21.17 2.99 -7.13
C ASP A 219 22.46 3.20 -7.95
N GLY A 220 22.86 2.17 -8.69
CA GLY A 220 24.03 2.17 -9.58
C GLY A 220 23.68 1.54 -10.92
N ILE A 221 24.62 0.76 -11.48
CA ILE A 221 24.35 -0.06 -12.68
C ILE A 221 23.24 -1.07 -12.39
N MET A 222 23.22 -1.60 -11.16
CA MET A 222 22.14 -2.41 -10.58
C MET A 222 21.63 -1.68 -9.34
N GLY A 223 20.33 -1.68 -9.15
CA GLY A 223 19.71 -1.29 -7.87
C GLY A 223 19.85 -2.42 -6.87
N PHE A 224 20.13 -2.06 -5.62
CA PHE A 224 20.16 -2.99 -4.50
C PHE A 224 19.57 -2.33 -3.25
N TRP A 225 18.80 -3.09 -2.48
CA TRP A 225 18.27 -2.60 -1.20
C TRP A 225 18.13 -3.71 -0.18
N PHE A 226 18.11 -3.32 1.07
CA PHE A 226 17.58 -4.13 2.15
C PHE A 226 16.64 -3.31 3.03
N GLU A 227 15.72 -3.99 3.67
CA GLU A 227 14.74 -3.42 4.60
C GLU A 227 14.50 -4.39 5.73
N GLY A 228 14.95 -4.02 6.94
CA GLY A 228 14.81 -4.83 8.16
C GLY A 228 13.87 -4.15 9.15
N ALA A 229 12.98 -4.90 9.77
CA ALA A 229 12.09 -4.42 10.81
C ALA A 229 11.97 -5.42 11.96
N SER A 230 11.92 -4.91 13.19
CA SER A 230 11.60 -5.67 14.40
C SER A 230 10.36 -5.06 15.06
N LEU A 231 9.36 -5.90 15.34
CA LEU A 231 8.15 -5.55 16.06
C LEU A 231 8.12 -6.31 17.38
N PHE A 232 8.08 -5.58 18.47
CA PHE A 232 8.17 -6.15 19.81
C PHE A 232 7.00 -5.67 20.67
N SER A 233 6.33 -6.60 21.36
CA SER A 233 5.38 -6.30 22.42
C SER A 233 5.73 -7.05 23.71
N SER A 234 5.68 -6.37 24.85
CA SER A 234 5.82 -6.97 26.17
C SER A 234 4.45 -7.00 26.83
N VAL A 235 4.12 -8.15 27.44
CA VAL A 235 2.93 -8.28 28.28
C VAL A 235 3.38 -8.53 29.71
N ASP A 236 2.82 -7.78 30.65
CA ASP A 236 3.22 -7.74 32.06
C ASP A 236 3.09 -9.06 32.85
N TYR A 237 2.55 -10.11 32.25
CA TYR A 237 2.38 -11.41 32.93
C TYR A 237 3.35 -12.45 32.37
N HIS A 238 4.34 -12.82 33.16
CA HIS A 238 5.26 -13.97 33.00
C HIS A 238 6.16 -13.96 31.75
N SER A 239 6.86 -12.86 31.48
CA SER A 239 7.92 -12.78 30.44
C SER A 239 7.54 -13.30 29.04
N ASN A 240 6.25 -13.29 28.71
CA ASN A 240 5.77 -13.60 27.38
C ASN A 240 5.78 -12.33 26.52
N TYR A 241 6.39 -12.41 25.36
CA TYR A 241 6.45 -11.33 24.38
C TYR A 241 6.16 -11.87 22.99
N ASP A 242 5.54 -11.03 22.18
CA ASP A 242 5.49 -11.25 20.74
C ASP A 242 6.67 -10.52 20.11
N LEU A 243 7.48 -11.22 19.37
CA LEU A 243 8.60 -10.66 18.61
C LEU A 243 8.51 -11.13 17.18
N TYR A 244 8.55 -10.20 16.25
CA TYR A 244 8.66 -10.48 14.82
C TYR A 244 9.85 -9.72 14.27
N ASN A 245 10.73 -10.42 13.57
CA ASN A 245 11.81 -9.85 12.79
C ASN A 245 11.54 -10.15 11.32
N LEU A 246 11.60 -9.12 10.51
CA LEU A 246 11.43 -9.18 9.07
C LEU A 246 12.68 -8.65 8.41
N LEU A 247 13.13 -9.31 7.38
CA LEU A 247 14.25 -8.84 6.56
C LEU A 247 13.91 -9.08 5.09
N THR A 248 13.88 -8.02 4.31
CA THR A 248 13.80 -8.07 2.84
C THR A 248 15.14 -7.67 2.25
N LEU A 249 15.60 -8.48 1.31
CA LEU A 249 16.69 -8.16 0.40
C LEU A 249 16.12 -8.07 -1.01
N GLY A 250 16.50 -7.06 -1.76
CA GLY A 250 16.02 -6.87 -3.11
C GLY A 250 17.06 -6.26 -4.04
N GLY A 251 16.84 -6.45 -5.32
CA GLY A 251 17.65 -5.84 -6.35
C GLY A 251 16.90 -5.78 -7.67
N ASP A 252 17.30 -4.82 -8.50
CA ASP A 252 16.77 -4.66 -9.84
C ASP A 252 17.87 -4.38 -10.86
N PHE A 253 17.54 -4.69 -12.11
CA PHE A 253 18.37 -4.37 -13.25
C PHE A 253 17.51 -4.12 -14.49
N THR A 254 17.84 -3.11 -15.26
CA THR A 254 17.19 -2.83 -16.53
C THR A 254 18.08 -3.29 -17.68
N PHE A 255 17.67 -4.37 -18.34
CA PHE A 255 18.33 -4.85 -19.57
C PHE A 255 18.06 -3.86 -20.70
N PRO A 256 19.10 -3.44 -21.45
CA PRO A 256 18.97 -2.49 -22.56
C PRO A 256 18.45 -3.18 -23.84
N ILE A 257 17.31 -3.87 -23.74
CA ILE A 257 16.64 -4.57 -24.83
C ILE A 257 15.37 -3.81 -25.17
N SER A 258 15.20 -3.41 -26.43
CA SER A 258 14.08 -2.57 -26.88
C SER A 258 14.00 -1.26 -26.08
N ASN A 259 12.90 -0.98 -25.40
CA ASN A 259 12.71 0.20 -24.56
C ASN A 259 13.15 -0.02 -23.09
N GLY A 260 13.91 -1.07 -22.83
CA GLY A 260 14.35 -1.49 -21.50
C GLY A 260 13.43 -2.56 -20.88
N ILE A 261 14.00 -3.63 -20.38
CA ILE A 261 13.29 -4.65 -19.59
C ILE A 261 13.79 -4.55 -18.17
N LEU A 262 12.95 -4.02 -17.27
CA LEU A 262 13.23 -4.02 -15.85
C LEU A 262 12.95 -5.41 -15.28
N VAL A 263 13.93 -5.99 -14.60
CA VAL A 263 13.79 -7.21 -13.81
C VAL A 263 14.11 -6.90 -12.37
N MET A 264 13.28 -7.37 -11.45
CA MET A 264 13.42 -7.18 -10.01
C MET A 264 13.23 -8.51 -9.29
N ILE A 265 14.00 -8.70 -8.23
CA ILE A 265 13.81 -9.79 -7.27
C ILE A 265 13.80 -9.23 -5.86
N GLU A 266 12.88 -9.71 -5.04
CA GLU A 266 12.86 -9.49 -3.59
C GLU A 266 12.68 -10.82 -2.87
N SER A 267 13.36 -10.97 -1.74
CA SER A 267 13.14 -12.09 -0.82
C SER A 267 12.99 -11.57 0.60
N MET A 268 11.90 -11.94 1.26
CA MET A 268 11.60 -11.55 2.64
C MET A 268 11.56 -12.78 3.53
N GLN A 269 12.28 -12.71 4.63
CA GLN A 269 12.20 -13.67 5.72
C GLN A 269 11.47 -13.03 6.91
N ILE A 270 10.51 -13.76 7.46
CA ILE A 270 9.80 -13.43 8.70
C ILE A 270 10.17 -14.48 9.72
N TYR A 271 10.73 -14.05 10.84
CA TYR A 271 10.97 -14.89 12.01
C TYR A 271 10.27 -14.29 13.22
N GLY A 272 9.50 -15.09 13.94
CA GLY A 272 8.75 -14.60 15.08
C GLY A 272 8.45 -15.66 16.12
N ASN A 273 8.08 -15.18 17.30
CA ASN A 273 7.48 -15.97 18.37
C ASN A 273 6.13 -15.36 18.71
N THR A 274 5.07 -16.13 18.64
CA THR A 274 3.74 -15.70 19.04
C THR A 274 3.16 -16.60 20.13
N ARG A 275 2.18 -16.08 20.86
CA ARG A 275 1.39 -16.89 21.80
C ARG A 275 0.31 -17.64 21.04
N THR A 276 0.24 -18.93 21.23
CA THR A 276 -0.82 -19.75 20.66
C THR A 276 -2.05 -19.90 21.55
N ASN A 277 -1.93 -19.74 22.88
CA ASN A 277 -3.07 -19.84 23.81
C ASN A 277 -2.85 -19.10 25.11
N TYR A 278 -3.91 -18.49 25.66
CA TYR A 278 -3.92 -17.79 26.94
C TYR A 278 -3.56 -18.66 28.17
N ASN A 279 -3.59 -19.98 28.05
CA ASN A 279 -3.44 -20.89 29.19
C ASN A 279 -2.22 -21.82 29.14
N ILE A 280 -1.41 -21.79 28.09
CA ILE A 280 -0.25 -22.68 27.96
C ILE A 280 0.94 -21.85 27.48
N ALA A 281 2.05 -21.91 28.21
CA ALA A 281 3.31 -21.24 27.90
C ALA A 281 4.06 -21.91 26.72
N SER A 282 3.38 -22.24 25.63
CA SER A 282 4.01 -22.72 24.41
C SER A 282 4.24 -21.54 23.46
N LYS A 283 5.50 -21.16 23.27
CA LYS A 283 5.92 -20.27 22.20
C LYS A 283 5.88 -21.07 20.90
N GLU A 284 5.08 -20.65 19.95
CA GLU A 284 5.17 -21.19 18.61
C GLU A 284 6.09 -20.30 17.78
N ALA A 285 7.16 -20.87 17.26
CA ALA A 285 8.06 -20.19 16.35
C ALA A 285 7.36 -20.07 14.98
N ILE A 286 7.32 -18.86 14.45
CA ILE A 286 6.84 -18.59 13.10
C ILE A 286 8.07 -18.33 12.23
N GLU A 287 8.17 -19.08 11.14
CA GLU A 287 9.18 -18.86 10.12
C GLU A 287 8.51 -18.89 8.75
N HIS A 288 8.60 -17.79 8.01
CA HIS A 288 8.09 -17.69 6.65
C HIS A 288 9.12 -17.04 5.74
N THR A 289 9.26 -17.57 4.56
CA THR A 289 10.09 -16.99 3.50
C THR A 289 9.26 -16.80 2.25
N TYR A 290 9.27 -15.58 1.75
CA TYR A 290 8.62 -15.19 0.49
C TYR A 290 9.68 -14.73 -0.50
N THR A 291 9.51 -15.07 -1.77
CA THR A 291 10.34 -14.53 -2.86
C THR A 291 9.45 -14.04 -3.98
N VAL A 292 9.72 -12.86 -4.48
CA VAL A 292 9.01 -12.24 -5.61
C VAL A 292 9.98 -11.98 -6.74
N PHE A 293 9.58 -12.38 -7.94
CA PHE A 293 10.21 -12.02 -9.20
C PHE A 293 9.24 -11.13 -9.97
N MET A 294 9.73 -10.02 -10.51
CA MET A 294 8.98 -9.13 -11.36
C MET A 294 9.77 -8.82 -12.62
N ALA A 295 9.10 -8.83 -13.76
CA ALA A 295 9.61 -8.29 -15.00
C ALA A 295 8.63 -7.28 -15.57
N SER A 296 9.11 -6.13 -16.04
CA SER A 296 8.30 -5.08 -16.65
C SER A 296 8.95 -4.54 -17.90
N MET A 297 8.16 -4.42 -18.98
CA MET A 297 8.63 -3.98 -20.29
C MET A 297 7.67 -2.94 -20.87
N PRO A 298 8.11 -1.70 -21.13
CA PRO A 298 7.37 -0.75 -21.95
C PRO A 298 7.46 -1.11 -23.42
N VAL A 299 6.36 -1.02 -24.16
CA VAL A 299 6.29 -1.26 -25.61
C VAL A 299 5.70 -0.04 -26.29
N GLY A 300 6.53 0.66 -27.04
CA GLY A 300 6.17 1.99 -27.55
C GLY A 300 5.94 2.99 -26.43
N LEU A 301 5.04 3.96 -26.64
CA LEU A 301 4.77 5.04 -25.70
C LEU A 301 3.60 4.73 -24.75
N LEU A 302 2.69 3.85 -25.15
CA LEU A 302 1.40 3.68 -24.48
C LEU A 302 1.29 2.36 -23.71
N HIS A 303 2.04 1.33 -24.11
CA HIS A 303 1.86 -0.01 -23.57
C HIS A 303 2.93 -0.35 -22.53
N ARG A 304 2.52 -1.04 -21.47
CA ARG A 304 3.40 -1.66 -20.48
C ARG A 304 2.92 -3.08 -20.20
N PHE A 305 3.84 -4.03 -20.30
CA PHE A 305 3.61 -5.39 -19.81
C PHE A 305 4.38 -5.61 -18.52
N MET A 306 3.76 -6.31 -17.56
CA MET A 306 4.38 -6.69 -16.30
C MET A 306 3.99 -8.13 -15.97
N ALA A 307 4.94 -8.88 -15.47
CA ALA A 307 4.73 -10.22 -14.94
C ALA A 307 5.31 -10.29 -13.52
N ILE A 308 4.57 -10.89 -12.59
CA ILE A 308 5.01 -11.13 -11.22
C ILE A 308 4.79 -12.60 -10.90
N ALA A 309 5.79 -13.23 -10.26
CA ALA A 309 5.69 -14.53 -9.63
C ALA A 309 6.11 -14.39 -8.17
N GLN A 310 5.25 -14.80 -7.23
CA GLN A 310 5.53 -14.81 -5.80
C GLN A 310 5.49 -16.25 -5.30
N LEU A 311 6.49 -16.65 -4.52
CA LEU A 311 6.60 -17.95 -3.89
C LEU A 311 6.50 -17.79 -2.37
N ASP A 312 5.67 -18.60 -1.75
CA ASP A 312 5.68 -18.90 -0.31
C ASP A 312 6.36 -20.27 -0.13
N TRP A 313 7.56 -20.23 0.42
CA TRP A 313 8.41 -21.42 0.50
C TRP A 313 7.91 -22.45 1.51
N GLN A 314 7.31 -22.00 2.63
CA GLN A 314 6.81 -22.90 3.67
C GLN A 314 5.54 -23.63 3.25
N SER A 315 4.59 -22.89 2.68
CA SER A 315 3.34 -23.48 2.20
C SER A 315 3.46 -24.09 0.80
N LYS A 316 4.59 -23.89 0.11
CA LYS A 316 4.84 -24.30 -1.28
C LYS A 316 3.79 -23.74 -2.26
N ARG A 317 3.30 -22.54 -1.98
CA ARG A 317 2.30 -21.84 -2.80
C ARG A 317 2.98 -20.88 -3.74
N THR A 318 2.45 -20.79 -4.96
CA THR A 318 2.94 -19.86 -5.98
C THR A 318 1.79 -19.03 -6.48
N TYR A 319 2.03 -17.73 -6.63
CA TYR A 319 1.09 -16.74 -7.10
C TYR A 319 1.66 -16.14 -8.37
N TYR A 320 0.87 -16.10 -9.44
CA TYR A 320 1.24 -15.50 -10.71
C TYR A 320 0.31 -14.35 -11.06
N TYR A 321 0.89 -13.28 -11.59
CA TYR A 321 0.16 -12.11 -12.04
C TYR A 321 0.79 -11.57 -13.32
N TRP A 322 -0.02 -11.38 -14.35
CA TRP A 322 0.34 -10.77 -15.62
C TRP A 322 -0.54 -9.54 -15.82
N HIS A 323 0.06 -8.47 -16.25
CA HIS A 323 -0.61 -7.21 -16.40
C HIS A 323 -0.20 -6.54 -17.71
N TRP A 324 -1.18 -6.05 -18.44
CA TRP A 324 -0.99 -5.23 -19.62
C TRP A 324 -1.75 -3.91 -19.42
N ALA A 325 -1.02 -2.78 -19.39
CA ALA A 325 -1.55 -1.44 -19.31
C ALA A 325 -1.45 -0.74 -20.66
N ILE A 326 -2.50 0.01 -21.02
CA ILE A 326 -2.52 0.96 -22.13
C ILE A 326 -2.85 2.32 -21.52
N THR A 327 -1.91 3.27 -21.54
CA THR A 327 -2.04 4.54 -20.85
C THR A 327 -2.06 5.70 -21.83
N TYR A 328 -3.15 6.43 -21.86
CA TYR A 328 -3.34 7.72 -22.54
C TYR A 328 -3.24 8.85 -21.49
N ASP A 329 -3.32 10.11 -21.91
CA ASP A 329 -3.20 11.27 -21.03
C ASP A 329 -4.13 11.24 -19.81
N ARG A 330 -5.38 10.85 -20.00
CA ARG A 330 -6.42 10.83 -18.96
C ARG A 330 -7.05 9.47 -18.74
N LEU A 331 -6.81 8.53 -19.63
CA LEU A 331 -7.45 7.21 -19.62
C LEU A 331 -6.40 6.12 -19.55
N SER A 332 -6.56 5.17 -18.65
CA SER A 332 -5.79 3.94 -18.60
C SER A 332 -6.69 2.72 -18.66
N LEU A 333 -6.35 1.79 -19.54
CA LEU A 333 -6.98 0.49 -19.67
C LEU A 333 -6.00 -0.56 -19.17
N ASN A 334 -6.44 -1.40 -18.23
CA ASN A 334 -5.58 -2.35 -17.54
C ASN A 334 -6.21 -3.74 -17.61
N PHE A 335 -5.49 -4.68 -18.20
CA PHE A 335 -5.87 -6.08 -18.32
C PHE A 335 -4.94 -6.91 -17.46
N SER A 336 -5.49 -7.70 -16.54
CA SER A 336 -4.69 -8.57 -15.67
C SER A 336 -5.20 -10.00 -15.75
N LEU A 337 -4.27 -10.94 -15.72
CA LEU A 337 -4.52 -12.36 -15.52
C LEU A 337 -3.82 -12.76 -14.22
N PHE A 338 -4.44 -13.60 -13.42
CA PHE A 338 -3.81 -14.13 -12.22
C PHE A 338 -4.09 -15.63 -12.07
N SER A 339 -3.14 -16.31 -11.44
CA SER A 339 -3.26 -17.71 -11.07
C SER A 339 -2.73 -17.84 -9.64
N ASN A 340 -3.62 -18.05 -8.69
CA ASN A 340 -3.34 -18.12 -7.28
C ASN A 340 -3.84 -19.44 -6.70
N PRO A 341 -3.34 -19.87 -5.54
CA PRO A 341 -3.90 -21.02 -4.82
C PRO A 341 -5.39 -20.84 -4.55
N LYS A 342 -6.15 -21.93 -4.59
CA LYS A 342 -7.58 -21.90 -4.26
C LYS A 342 -7.77 -21.83 -2.75
N ARG A 343 -8.96 -21.38 -2.29
CA ARG A 343 -9.29 -21.32 -0.87
C ARG A 343 -9.13 -22.65 -0.14
N VAL A 344 -9.44 -23.75 -0.81
CA VAL A 344 -9.26 -25.10 -0.27
C VAL A 344 -7.81 -25.47 0.03
N ASP A 345 -6.85 -24.77 -0.57
CA ASP A 345 -5.41 -24.98 -0.33
C ASP A 345 -4.93 -24.34 0.99
N TYR A 346 -5.80 -23.54 1.65
CA TYR A 346 -5.49 -22.92 2.92
C TYR A 346 -5.97 -23.75 4.09
N ALA A 347 -5.21 -23.75 5.20
CA ALA A 347 -5.57 -24.50 6.41
C ALA A 347 -6.73 -23.86 7.19
N LEU A 348 -7.18 -22.69 6.81
CA LEU A 348 -8.30 -21.97 7.44
C LEU A 348 -9.62 -22.41 6.81
N ALA A 349 -10.69 -22.43 7.62
CA ALA A 349 -12.04 -22.61 7.10
C ALA A 349 -12.41 -21.42 6.17
N GLU A 350 -13.24 -21.69 5.15
CA GLU A 350 -13.64 -20.67 4.16
C GLU A 350 -14.21 -19.40 4.80
N GLU A 351 -14.93 -19.52 5.92
CA GLU A 351 -15.53 -18.40 6.64
C GLU A 351 -14.53 -17.39 7.23
N TYR A 352 -13.26 -17.79 7.40
CA TYR A 352 -12.17 -16.93 7.89
C TYR A 352 -11.33 -16.34 6.77
N LEU A 353 -11.54 -16.73 5.53
CA LEU A 353 -10.82 -16.19 4.39
C LEU A 353 -11.53 -14.94 3.84
N PRO A 354 -10.79 -14.01 3.21
CA PRO A 354 -11.39 -12.85 2.56
C PRO A 354 -12.45 -13.27 1.54
N THR A 355 -13.56 -12.54 1.52
CA THR A 355 -14.68 -12.79 0.60
C THR A 355 -14.45 -12.26 -0.81
N SER A 356 -13.47 -11.36 -1.01
CA SER A 356 -13.11 -10.85 -2.33
C SER A 356 -12.66 -11.98 -3.26
N LEU A 357 -13.04 -11.91 -4.51
CA LEU A 357 -12.55 -12.80 -5.57
C LEU A 357 -11.06 -12.57 -5.87
N ALA A 358 -10.56 -11.37 -5.62
CA ALA A 358 -9.15 -11.05 -5.80
C ALA A 358 -8.27 -11.87 -4.84
N GLY A 359 -7.25 -12.53 -5.37
CA GLY A 359 -6.27 -13.26 -4.57
C GLY A 359 -6.47 -14.77 -4.48
N PHE A 360 -7.56 -15.33 -5.01
CA PHE A 360 -7.81 -16.77 -5.01
C PHE A 360 -8.16 -17.29 -6.40
N GLY A 361 -7.71 -18.53 -6.70
CA GLY A 361 -8.02 -19.23 -7.94
C GLY A 361 -7.39 -18.59 -9.19
N ASN A 362 -7.92 -19.00 -10.34
CA ASN A 362 -7.53 -18.43 -11.63
C ASN A 362 -8.57 -17.40 -12.06
N GLY A 363 -8.09 -16.26 -12.55
CA GLY A 363 -9.01 -15.21 -12.93
C GLY A 363 -8.44 -14.19 -13.88
N LEU A 364 -9.32 -13.30 -14.28
CA LEU A 364 -9.01 -12.17 -15.12
C LEU A 364 -9.65 -10.90 -14.56
N GLN A 365 -8.99 -9.79 -14.77
CA GLN A 365 -9.44 -8.49 -14.30
C GLN A 365 -9.26 -7.46 -15.40
N PHE A 366 -10.27 -6.63 -15.58
CA PHE A 366 -10.21 -5.46 -16.43
C PHE A 366 -10.49 -4.21 -15.60
N THR A 367 -9.55 -3.26 -15.62
CA THR A 367 -9.72 -1.98 -14.91
C THR A 367 -9.59 -0.81 -15.87
N LEU A 368 -10.61 0.02 -15.92
CA LEU A 368 -10.61 1.31 -16.59
C LEU A 368 -10.39 2.39 -15.54
N ILE A 369 -9.44 3.31 -15.78
CA ILE A 369 -9.16 4.45 -14.91
C ILE A 369 -9.23 5.71 -15.75
N TYR A 370 -10.00 6.69 -15.28
CA TYR A 370 -10.11 8.01 -15.90
C TYR A 370 -9.74 9.09 -14.89
N ASN A 371 -8.74 9.90 -15.26
CA ASN A 371 -8.27 11.03 -14.46
C ASN A 371 -8.67 12.35 -15.14
N HIS A 372 -9.16 13.30 -14.39
CA HIS A 372 -9.58 14.61 -14.90
C HIS A 372 -9.12 15.77 -14.04
#